data_64865b5af8c20dd224fba937272b9b61
#
_entry.id   64865b5af8c20dd224fba937272b9b61
#
_cell.length_a   1.000
_cell.length_b   1.000
_cell.length_c   1.000
_cell.angle_alpha   90.00
_cell.angle_beta   90.00
_cell.angle_gamma   90.00
#
_symmetry.space_group_name_H-M   'P 1'
#
loop_
_entity.id
_entity.type
_entity.pdbx_description
1 polymer ?
#
loop_
_entity_poly.entity_id
_entity_poly.type
_entity_poly.pdbx_seq_one_letter_code
_entity_poly.pdbx_strand_id
1 'polypeptide(L)'
;MLITSRAIILSTIRYSDDAIIAEAFTEHQGRVGFMVKISRSTRASVRHTLFQPLAILELTWEHRAGGGLSRPKIARSALPFTSLPYDPYKSAMALFIAEFLHHALRSEPASTHLYNYIEQSINWLDTCTSNYSNFHLVFLVRLTLFLGITPNVDTPERHKYFDLRAGNFVSTCPSHPDYLSDPEAQFIPMLLRMRYETMHIFHFNGEQRTQLLHHINTYYRLHLEGMPELKSLDVLSEVF
;
A
#
# COMPACT_ATOMS: atom_id res chain seq x y z
N MET A 1 14.63 16.65 -19.96
CA MET A 1 14.47 17.61 -18.84
C MET A 1 14.87 16.91 -17.56
N LEU A 2 15.65 17.55 -16.68
CA LEU A 2 16.02 16.98 -15.38
C LEU A 2 14.86 17.22 -14.40
N ILE A 3 14.42 16.16 -13.70
CA ILE A 3 13.34 16.21 -12.71
C ILE A 3 13.90 15.78 -11.37
N THR A 4 13.51 16.48 -10.30
CA THR A 4 13.71 16.06 -8.92
C THR A 4 12.35 15.91 -8.26
N SER A 5 12.09 14.75 -7.66
CA SER A 5 10.83 14.46 -6.96
C SER A 5 11.07 13.50 -5.80
N ARG A 6 10.21 13.59 -4.79
CA ARG A 6 10.09 12.54 -3.78
C ARG A 6 9.44 11.30 -4.41
N ALA A 7 9.84 10.14 -3.95
CA ALA A 7 9.42 8.85 -4.49
C ALA A 7 9.35 7.80 -3.38
N ILE A 8 8.29 7.01 -3.39
CA ILE A 8 8.10 5.84 -2.51
C ILE A 8 8.42 4.60 -3.32
N ILE A 9 9.36 3.79 -2.87
CA ILE A 9 9.75 2.56 -3.56
C ILE A 9 8.70 1.46 -3.32
N LEU A 10 8.11 0.96 -4.40
CA LEU A 10 7.06 -0.06 -4.34
C LEU A 10 7.63 -1.47 -4.50
N SER A 11 8.56 -1.65 -5.43
CA SER A 11 9.18 -2.96 -5.68
C SER A 11 10.60 -2.81 -6.20
N THR A 12 11.40 -3.86 -5.97
CA THR A 12 12.74 -3.99 -6.54
C THR A 12 12.96 -5.42 -7.00
N ILE A 13 13.46 -5.58 -8.22
CA ILE A 13 13.82 -6.89 -8.78
C ILE A 13 15.26 -6.86 -9.28
N ARG A 14 15.98 -7.96 -9.11
CA ARG A 14 17.32 -8.09 -9.68
C ARG A 14 17.18 -8.28 -11.19
N TYR A 15 17.81 -7.39 -11.96
CA TYR A 15 17.80 -7.43 -13.42
C TYR A 15 19.04 -8.12 -13.99
N SER A 16 20.21 -7.82 -13.42
CA SER A 16 21.50 -8.43 -13.77
C SER A 16 22.42 -8.46 -12.55
N ASP A 17 23.66 -8.90 -12.74
CA ASP A 17 24.65 -8.93 -11.67
C ASP A 17 25.03 -7.52 -11.17
N ASP A 18 24.86 -6.50 -12.00
CA ASP A 18 25.25 -5.12 -11.74
C ASP A 18 24.08 -4.12 -11.74
N ALA A 19 22.82 -4.58 -11.85
CA ALA A 19 21.65 -3.72 -11.90
C ALA A 19 20.41 -4.32 -11.25
N ILE A 20 19.61 -3.45 -10.63
CA ILE A 20 18.23 -3.74 -10.21
C ILE A 20 17.26 -2.84 -10.98
N ILE A 21 16.02 -3.29 -11.14
CA ILE A 21 14.89 -2.47 -11.54
C ILE A 21 14.10 -2.16 -10.28
N ALA A 22 13.89 -0.87 -10.00
CA ALA A 22 13.07 -0.39 -8.92
C ALA A 22 11.86 0.34 -9.50
N GLU A 23 10.66 0.02 -9.02
CA GLU A 23 9.46 0.79 -9.32
C GLU A 23 9.09 1.67 -8.15
N ALA A 24 8.77 2.92 -8.43
CA ALA A 24 8.43 3.92 -7.43
C ALA A 24 7.17 4.69 -7.81
N PHE A 25 6.40 5.08 -6.79
CA PHE A 25 5.34 6.07 -6.92
C PHE A 25 5.91 7.43 -6.54
N THR A 26 5.93 8.35 -7.50
CA THR A 26 6.52 9.67 -7.33
C THR A 26 5.43 10.72 -7.10
N GLU A 27 5.77 11.77 -6.36
CA GLU A 27 4.83 12.83 -6.00
C GLU A 27 4.23 13.56 -7.22
N HIS A 28 5.04 13.76 -8.28
CA HIS A 28 4.64 14.60 -9.41
C HIS A 28 4.53 13.87 -10.75
N GLN A 29 5.05 12.65 -10.87
CA GLN A 29 5.06 11.90 -12.14
C GLN A 29 4.29 10.57 -12.06
N GLY A 30 3.63 10.28 -10.91
CA GLY A 30 3.01 9.00 -10.68
C GLY A 30 4.04 7.87 -10.65
N ARG A 31 3.71 6.74 -11.27
CA ARG A 31 4.57 5.56 -11.27
C ARG A 31 5.72 5.70 -12.27
N VAL A 32 6.95 5.48 -11.80
CA VAL A 32 8.18 5.54 -12.60
C VAL A 32 9.05 4.32 -12.30
N GLY A 33 9.49 3.64 -13.36
CA GLY A 33 10.47 2.56 -13.27
C GLY A 33 11.90 3.09 -13.41
N PHE A 34 12.79 2.62 -12.54
CA PHE A 34 14.18 3.01 -12.49
C PHE A 34 15.12 1.81 -12.69
N MET A 35 16.07 1.94 -13.60
CA MET A 35 17.22 1.03 -13.67
C MET A 35 18.34 1.59 -12.80
N VAL A 36 18.65 0.90 -11.71
CA VAL A 36 19.61 1.32 -10.69
C VAL A 36 20.84 0.43 -10.74
N LYS A 37 22.02 1.03 -10.98
CA LYS A 37 23.27 0.29 -10.99
C LYS A 37 23.70 -0.11 -9.58
N ILE A 38 24.10 -1.37 -9.39
CA ILE A 38 24.69 -1.86 -8.15
C ILE A 38 26.13 -1.34 -8.08
N SER A 39 26.36 -0.34 -7.26
CA SER A 39 27.71 0.20 -7.02
C SER A 39 28.25 -0.26 -5.68
N ARG A 40 29.50 -0.72 -5.66
CA ARG A 40 30.22 -1.04 -4.44
C ARG A 40 30.89 0.19 -3.81
N SER A 41 30.90 1.33 -4.51
CA SER A 41 31.51 2.56 -4.03
C SER A 41 30.63 3.26 -2.99
N THR A 42 31.18 3.57 -1.84
CA THR A 42 30.52 4.38 -0.80
C THR A 42 30.28 5.82 -1.21
N ARG A 43 30.99 6.32 -2.24
CA ARG A 43 30.89 7.68 -2.80
C ARG A 43 29.88 7.76 -3.96
N ALA A 44 29.20 6.65 -4.30
CA ALA A 44 28.23 6.66 -5.39
C ALA A 44 27.07 7.63 -5.06
N SER A 45 26.69 8.47 -6.04
CA SER A 45 25.55 9.38 -5.94
C SER A 45 24.20 8.62 -5.87
N VAL A 46 24.19 7.36 -6.32
CA VAL A 46 23.06 6.44 -6.26
C VAL A 46 23.53 5.13 -5.64
N ARG A 47 23.04 4.83 -4.43
CA ARG A 47 23.31 3.56 -3.74
C ARG A 47 22.08 2.67 -3.83
N HIS A 48 22.23 1.47 -4.41
CA HIS A 48 21.12 0.51 -4.56
C HIS A 48 20.48 0.09 -3.23
N THR A 49 21.24 0.14 -2.13
CA THR A 49 20.77 -0.18 -0.76
C THR A 49 19.70 0.79 -0.25
N LEU A 50 19.52 1.96 -0.87
CA LEU A 50 18.43 2.88 -0.55
C LEU A 50 17.08 2.42 -1.10
N PHE A 51 17.07 1.56 -2.14
CA PHE A 51 15.86 1.15 -2.84
C PHE A 51 15.22 -0.07 -2.14
N GLN A 52 14.84 0.11 -0.88
CA GLN A 52 14.10 -0.90 -0.11
C GLN A 52 12.59 -0.65 -0.24
N PRO A 53 11.73 -1.68 -0.08
CA PRO A 53 10.29 -1.50 -0.07
C PRO A 53 9.85 -0.40 0.91
N LEU A 54 8.96 0.47 0.46
CA LEU A 54 8.45 1.69 1.13
C LEU A 54 9.50 2.76 1.44
N ALA A 55 10.78 2.60 1.09
CA ALA A 55 11.76 3.66 1.28
C ALA A 55 11.30 4.95 0.58
N ILE A 56 11.40 6.07 1.30
CA ILE A 56 11.04 7.40 0.80
C ILE A 56 12.33 8.11 0.41
N LEU A 57 12.48 8.32 -0.89
CA LEU A 57 13.69 8.87 -1.49
C LEU A 57 13.41 10.21 -2.19
N GLU A 58 14.38 11.08 -2.20
CA GLU A 58 14.48 12.18 -3.17
C GLU A 58 15.33 11.70 -4.34
N LEU A 59 14.71 11.62 -5.51
CA LEU A 59 15.33 11.13 -6.74
C LEU A 59 15.45 12.26 -7.76
N THR A 60 16.61 12.33 -8.42
CA THR A 60 16.83 13.21 -9.58
C THR A 60 17.14 12.35 -10.80
N TRP A 61 16.38 12.51 -11.87
CA TRP A 61 16.55 11.76 -13.11
C TRP A 61 16.22 12.58 -14.36
N GLU A 62 16.63 12.09 -15.52
CA GLU A 62 16.19 12.65 -16.81
C GLU A 62 14.86 12.04 -17.23
N HIS A 63 13.85 12.90 -17.40
CA HIS A 63 12.56 12.47 -17.93
C HIS A 63 12.69 12.16 -19.44
N ARG A 64 12.16 11.00 -19.83
CA ARG A 64 12.10 10.53 -21.22
C ARG A 64 10.65 10.52 -21.69
N ALA A 65 10.34 11.30 -22.72
CA ALA A 65 8.98 11.43 -23.26
C ALA A 65 8.38 10.13 -23.84
N GLY A 66 9.20 9.13 -24.13
CA GLY A 66 8.76 7.84 -24.70
C GLY A 66 8.46 6.73 -23.70
N GLY A 67 8.44 7.02 -22.40
CA GLY A 67 8.31 5.99 -21.37
C GLY A 67 9.57 5.11 -21.24
N GLY A 68 9.44 3.99 -20.50
CA GLY A 68 10.53 3.06 -20.24
C GLY A 68 11.31 3.38 -18.96
N LEU A 69 12.35 2.58 -18.69
CA LEU A 69 13.12 2.70 -17.46
C LEU A 69 13.99 3.95 -17.46
N SER A 70 13.82 4.78 -16.44
CA SER A 70 14.67 5.94 -16.16
C SER A 70 15.94 5.53 -15.41
N ARG A 71 16.97 6.38 -15.42
CA ARG A 71 18.19 6.16 -14.62
C ARG A 71 18.34 7.31 -13.63
N PRO A 72 18.31 7.04 -12.32
CA PRO A 72 18.53 8.09 -11.34
C PRO A 72 19.98 8.56 -11.41
N LYS A 73 20.18 9.89 -11.37
CA LYS A 73 21.50 10.55 -11.28
C LYS A 73 21.89 10.78 -9.83
N ILE A 74 20.88 11.09 -8.99
CA ILE A 74 21.04 11.32 -7.55
C ILE A 74 19.91 10.57 -6.85
N ALA A 75 20.24 9.91 -5.74
CA ALA A 75 19.28 9.30 -4.84
C ALA A 75 19.72 9.59 -3.40
N ARG A 76 18.80 10.15 -2.61
CA ARG A 76 18.99 10.44 -1.18
C ARG A 76 17.79 9.93 -0.41
N SER A 77 18.00 9.49 0.83
CA SER A 77 16.88 9.23 1.73
C SER A 77 16.22 10.56 2.08
N ALA A 78 14.93 10.68 1.78
CA ALA A 78 14.14 11.84 2.18
C ALA A 78 13.60 11.67 3.61
N LEU A 79 13.34 10.43 4.02
CA LEU A 79 12.89 10.07 5.36
C LEU A 79 13.62 8.79 5.81
N PRO A 80 14.66 8.91 6.66
CA PRO A 80 15.33 7.74 7.24
C PRO A 80 14.41 7.04 8.22
N PHE A 81 14.23 5.74 8.07
CA PHE A 81 13.45 4.94 9.02
C PHE A 81 14.19 4.68 10.31
N THR A 82 13.45 4.71 11.41
CA THR A 82 13.96 4.52 12.78
C THR A 82 13.59 3.17 13.38
N SER A 83 12.44 2.63 13.04
CA SER A 83 11.94 1.37 13.59
C SER A 83 11.46 0.37 12.54
N LEU A 84 10.91 0.84 11.43
CA LEU A 84 10.23 0.03 10.42
C LEU A 84 11.08 -1.15 9.91
N PRO A 85 12.40 -1.03 9.61
CA PRO A 85 13.21 -2.16 9.16
C PRO A 85 13.72 -3.06 10.30
N TYR A 86 13.55 -2.64 11.57
CA TYR A 86 14.08 -3.34 12.74
C TYR A 86 13.03 -4.08 13.56
N ASP A 87 11.76 -3.69 13.42
CA ASP A 87 10.61 -4.36 14.04
C ASP A 87 10.04 -5.39 13.06
N PRO A 88 10.03 -6.70 13.40
CA PRO A 88 9.57 -7.75 12.48
C PRO A 88 8.11 -7.60 12.07
N TYR A 89 7.24 -7.13 12.97
CA TYR A 89 5.83 -6.89 12.66
C TYR A 89 5.65 -5.73 11.67
N LYS A 90 6.36 -4.61 11.89
CA LYS A 90 6.34 -3.47 10.97
C LYS A 90 6.96 -3.81 9.63
N SER A 91 8.04 -4.60 9.61
CA SER A 91 8.68 -5.06 8.38
C SER A 91 7.74 -5.94 7.55
N ALA A 92 7.00 -6.86 8.18
CA ALA A 92 6.00 -7.69 7.50
C ALA A 92 4.86 -6.83 6.90
N MET A 93 4.34 -5.86 7.67
CA MET A 93 3.35 -4.90 7.16
C MET A 93 3.91 -4.07 6.00
N ALA A 94 5.16 -3.62 6.08
CA ALA A 94 5.79 -2.82 5.04
C ALA A 94 5.95 -3.59 3.73
N LEU A 95 6.36 -4.86 3.79
CA LEU A 95 6.46 -5.73 2.62
C LEU A 95 5.08 -5.95 1.97
N PHE A 96 4.07 -6.23 2.78
CA PHE A 96 2.70 -6.39 2.31
C PHE A 96 2.17 -5.11 1.65
N ILE A 97 2.32 -3.96 2.30
CA ILE A 97 1.85 -2.67 1.77
C ILE A 97 2.59 -2.29 0.48
N ALA A 98 3.89 -2.56 0.40
CA ALA A 98 4.66 -2.31 -0.81
C ALA A 98 4.16 -3.14 -2.00
N GLU A 99 3.95 -4.45 -1.81
CA GLU A 99 3.38 -5.33 -2.84
C GLU A 99 1.96 -4.89 -3.21
N PHE A 100 1.13 -4.57 -2.21
CA PHE A 100 -0.23 -4.09 -2.43
C PHE A 100 -0.24 -2.82 -3.30
N LEU A 101 0.51 -1.79 -2.91
CA LEU A 101 0.63 -0.54 -3.65
C LEU A 101 1.23 -0.73 -5.05
N HIS A 102 2.18 -1.66 -5.20
CA HIS A 102 2.75 -1.99 -6.50
C HIS A 102 1.67 -2.41 -7.51
N HIS A 103 0.65 -3.14 -7.07
CA HIS A 103 -0.45 -3.56 -7.92
C HIS A 103 -1.57 -2.53 -7.98
N ALA A 104 -2.00 -1.99 -6.84
CA ALA A 104 -3.11 -1.04 -6.76
C ALA A 104 -2.85 0.29 -7.50
N LEU A 105 -1.59 0.74 -7.54
CA LEU A 105 -1.21 1.99 -8.23
C LEU A 105 -0.76 1.81 -9.67
N ARG A 106 -1.02 0.66 -10.29
CA ARG A 106 -0.51 0.35 -11.63
C ARG A 106 -1.00 1.32 -12.70
N SER A 107 -2.24 1.73 -12.63
CA SER A 107 -2.88 2.63 -13.60
C SER A 107 -3.20 4.02 -13.02
N GLU A 108 -2.75 4.27 -11.78
CA GLU A 108 -3.05 5.53 -11.10
C GLU A 108 -2.20 6.68 -11.65
N PRO A 109 -2.82 7.82 -12.00
CA PRO A 109 -2.10 9.02 -12.38
C PRO A 109 -1.34 9.62 -11.20
N ALA A 110 -0.45 10.57 -11.49
CA ALA A 110 0.20 11.34 -10.43
C ALA A 110 -0.85 12.09 -9.59
N SER A 111 -0.77 11.93 -8.27
CA SER A 111 -1.65 12.57 -7.30
C SER A 111 -0.86 12.92 -6.04
N THR A 112 -0.64 14.20 -5.81
CA THR A 112 0.04 14.68 -4.59
C THR A 112 -0.74 14.32 -3.33
N HIS A 113 -2.07 14.30 -3.38
CA HIS A 113 -2.90 13.91 -2.23
C HIS A 113 -2.72 12.45 -1.86
N LEU A 114 -2.75 11.55 -2.85
CA LEU A 114 -2.50 10.13 -2.66
C LEU A 114 -1.07 9.88 -2.20
N TYR A 115 -0.09 10.54 -2.81
CA TYR A 115 1.32 10.47 -2.40
C TYR A 115 1.50 10.86 -0.93
N ASN A 116 0.96 12.01 -0.53
CA ASN A 116 1.05 12.50 0.85
C ASN A 116 0.37 11.56 1.85
N TYR A 117 -0.78 10.99 1.47
CA TYR A 117 -1.45 10.00 2.32
C TYR A 117 -0.55 8.79 2.57
N ILE A 118 0.05 8.22 1.52
CA ILE A 118 0.92 7.05 1.64
C ILE A 118 2.17 7.38 2.47
N GLU A 119 2.83 8.51 2.17
CA GLU A 119 4.02 8.95 2.90
C GLU A 119 3.76 9.18 4.38
N GLN A 120 2.69 9.89 4.73
CA GLN A 120 2.29 10.13 6.12
C GLN A 120 1.95 8.83 6.85
N SER A 121 1.31 7.90 6.18
CA SER A 121 1.00 6.58 6.73
C SER A 121 2.25 5.77 7.03
N ILE A 122 3.22 5.75 6.12
CA ILE A 122 4.51 5.08 6.32
C ILE A 122 5.27 5.71 7.50
N ASN A 123 5.32 7.04 7.56
CA ASN A 123 5.96 7.76 8.65
C ASN A 123 5.26 7.48 10.00
N TRP A 124 3.94 7.41 10.01
CA TRP A 124 3.19 7.05 11.21
C TRP A 124 3.55 5.65 11.70
N LEU A 125 3.61 4.66 10.81
CA LEU A 125 4.02 3.30 11.15
C LEU A 125 5.45 3.24 11.69
N ASP A 126 6.37 3.98 11.08
CA ASP A 126 7.78 4.01 11.53
C ASP A 126 7.90 4.61 12.93
N THR A 127 7.20 5.71 13.21
CA THR A 127 7.32 6.46 14.47
C THR A 127 6.47 5.92 15.61
N CYS A 128 5.42 5.15 15.30
CA CYS A 128 4.55 4.56 16.30
C CYS A 128 5.29 3.51 17.15
N THR A 129 5.14 3.55 18.47
CA THR A 129 5.82 2.62 19.39
C THR A 129 4.94 1.47 19.86
N SER A 130 3.60 1.60 19.72
CA SER A 130 2.63 0.60 20.20
C SER A 130 1.28 0.74 19.49
N ASN A 131 0.39 -0.24 19.69
CA ASN A 131 -1.01 -0.18 19.23
C ASN A 131 -1.20 -0.11 17.70
N TYR A 132 -0.26 -0.64 16.92
CA TYR A 132 -0.27 -0.60 15.46
C TYR A 132 -0.78 -1.90 14.79
N SER A 133 -1.29 -2.88 15.55
CA SER A 133 -1.69 -4.19 15.02
C SER A 133 -2.76 -4.12 13.92
N ASN A 134 -3.62 -3.10 13.93
CA ASN A 134 -4.66 -2.89 12.93
C ASN A 134 -4.26 -1.90 11.83
N PHE A 135 -2.99 -1.45 11.81
CA PHE A 135 -2.52 -0.41 10.88
C PHE A 135 -2.82 -0.72 9.42
N HIS A 136 -2.51 -1.94 8.98
CA HIS A 136 -2.72 -2.37 7.60
C HIS A 136 -4.20 -2.35 7.19
N LEU A 137 -5.13 -2.69 8.08
CA LEU A 137 -6.57 -2.60 7.82
C LEU A 137 -7.00 -1.13 7.63
N VAL A 138 -6.57 -0.25 8.55
CA VAL A 138 -6.85 1.20 8.45
C VAL A 138 -6.27 1.79 7.17
N PHE A 139 -5.01 1.44 6.87
CA PHE A 139 -4.33 1.91 5.67
C PHE A 139 -5.11 1.55 4.41
N LEU A 140 -5.47 0.28 4.25
CA LEU A 140 -6.18 -0.20 3.06
C LEU A 140 -7.57 0.42 2.94
N VAL A 141 -8.35 0.42 4.01
CA VAL A 141 -9.71 0.98 3.97
C VAL A 141 -9.70 2.47 3.64
N ARG A 142 -8.75 3.24 4.17
CA ARG A 142 -8.62 4.66 3.83
C ARG A 142 -8.10 4.90 2.41
N LEU A 143 -7.27 4.00 1.90
CA LEU A 143 -6.77 4.09 0.53
C LEU A 143 -7.93 4.02 -0.50
N THR A 144 -9.04 3.33 -0.20
CA THR A 144 -10.23 3.28 -1.07
C THR A 144 -10.76 4.67 -1.41
N LEU A 145 -10.65 5.64 -0.48
CA LEU A 145 -11.08 7.01 -0.69
C LEU A 145 -10.28 7.70 -1.81
N PHE A 146 -8.97 7.46 -1.84
CA PHE A 146 -8.09 8.08 -2.84
C PHE A 146 -8.19 7.41 -4.21
N LEU A 147 -8.60 6.14 -4.24
CA LEU A 147 -8.80 5.38 -5.47
C LEU A 147 -10.26 5.44 -5.98
N GLY A 148 -11.14 6.19 -5.30
CA GLY A 148 -12.53 6.36 -5.72
C GLY A 148 -13.42 5.13 -5.61
N ILE A 149 -13.02 4.14 -4.81
CA ILE A 149 -13.74 2.88 -4.60
C ILE A 149 -14.22 2.71 -3.15
N THR A 150 -14.52 3.80 -2.46
CA THR A 150 -14.97 3.74 -1.04
C THR A 150 -16.29 2.98 -0.91
N PRO A 151 -16.38 1.99 0.01
CA PRO A 151 -17.64 1.32 0.32
C PRO A 151 -18.72 2.29 0.75
N ASN A 152 -19.94 2.12 0.20
CA ASN A 152 -21.10 2.90 0.62
C ASN A 152 -21.80 2.22 1.80
N VAL A 153 -21.88 2.93 2.93
CA VAL A 153 -22.46 2.43 4.17
C VAL A 153 -23.65 3.28 4.66
N ASP A 154 -24.34 3.96 3.77
CA ASP A 154 -25.42 4.90 4.13
C ASP A 154 -26.59 4.27 4.91
N THR A 155 -26.82 2.96 4.76
CA THR A 155 -27.96 2.26 5.40
C THR A 155 -27.59 0.88 5.98
N PRO A 156 -26.53 0.74 6.79
CA PRO A 156 -26.09 -0.57 7.29
C PRO A 156 -27.10 -1.27 8.19
N GLU A 157 -27.93 -0.51 8.93
CA GLU A 157 -28.88 -1.04 9.92
C GLU A 157 -30.12 -1.71 9.31
N ARG A 158 -30.39 -1.46 8.01
CA ARG A 158 -31.58 -1.96 7.30
C ARG A 158 -31.29 -3.19 6.45
N HIS A 159 -30.03 -3.54 6.26
CA HIS A 159 -29.61 -4.55 5.28
C HIS A 159 -28.67 -5.57 5.94
N LYS A 160 -28.89 -6.84 5.63
CA LYS A 160 -28.17 -7.98 6.24
C LYS A 160 -26.92 -8.36 5.47
N TYR A 161 -26.78 -7.91 4.25
CA TYR A 161 -25.70 -8.33 3.37
C TYR A 161 -24.94 -7.11 2.88
N PHE A 162 -23.64 -7.21 2.79
CA PHE A 162 -22.80 -6.24 2.09
C PHE A 162 -22.31 -6.89 0.79
N ASP A 163 -22.76 -6.34 -0.35
CA ASP A 163 -22.35 -6.80 -1.67
C ASP A 163 -20.98 -6.21 -2.02
N LEU A 164 -19.95 -7.07 -2.09
CA LEU A 164 -18.59 -6.66 -2.38
C LEU A 164 -18.42 -6.16 -3.84
N ARG A 165 -19.26 -6.64 -4.78
CA ARG A 165 -19.21 -6.18 -6.19
C ARG A 165 -19.82 -4.81 -6.34
N ALA A 166 -20.96 -4.58 -5.70
CA ALA A 166 -21.66 -3.30 -5.76
C ALA A 166 -21.09 -2.26 -4.78
N GLY A 167 -20.32 -2.71 -3.77
CA GLY A 167 -19.73 -1.84 -2.74
C GLY A 167 -20.74 -1.21 -1.79
N ASN A 168 -21.90 -1.85 -1.57
CA ASN A 168 -22.98 -1.30 -0.75
C ASN A 168 -23.75 -2.38 0.00
N PHE A 169 -24.55 -1.95 0.99
CA PHE A 169 -25.48 -2.83 1.71
C PHE A 169 -26.75 -3.12 0.90
N VAL A 170 -27.19 -4.38 0.94
CA VAL A 170 -28.40 -4.87 0.24
C VAL A 170 -29.31 -5.66 1.18
N SER A 171 -30.63 -5.64 0.94
CA SER A 171 -31.64 -6.31 1.76
C SER A 171 -31.82 -7.80 1.41
N THR A 172 -31.51 -8.16 0.16
CA THR A 172 -31.63 -9.53 -0.36
C THR A 172 -30.26 -10.16 -0.55
N CYS A 173 -30.15 -11.46 -0.29
CA CYS A 173 -28.91 -12.19 -0.53
C CYS A 173 -28.53 -12.12 -2.02
N PRO A 174 -27.31 -11.64 -2.36
CA PRO A 174 -26.83 -11.64 -3.74
C PRO A 174 -26.79 -13.05 -4.34
N SER A 175 -26.98 -13.15 -5.67
CA SER A 175 -26.92 -14.42 -6.39
C SER A 175 -25.50 -14.92 -6.71
N HIS A 176 -24.47 -14.18 -6.30
CA HIS A 176 -23.04 -14.50 -6.45
C HIS A 176 -22.37 -14.68 -5.06
N PRO A 177 -21.18 -15.29 -4.98
CA PRO A 177 -20.51 -15.56 -3.70
C PRO A 177 -19.80 -14.34 -3.06
N ASP A 178 -19.64 -13.23 -3.81
CA ASP A 178 -18.86 -12.07 -3.37
C ASP A 178 -19.71 -11.12 -2.53
N TYR A 179 -20.14 -11.58 -1.36
CA TYR A 179 -20.88 -10.79 -0.38
C TYR A 179 -20.51 -11.20 1.04
N LEU A 180 -20.76 -10.33 1.99
CA LEU A 180 -20.64 -10.60 3.42
C LEU A 180 -22.03 -10.63 4.04
N SER A 181 -22.26 -11.61 4.94
CA SER A 181 -23.47 -11.68 5.77
C SER A 181 -23.14 -11.24 7.20
N ASP A 182 -24.16 -11.10 8.06
CA ASP A 182 -23.92 -10.90 9.49
C ASP A 182 -23.18 -12.11 10.10
N PRO A 183 -22.19 -11.89 11.00
CA PRO A 183 -21.75 -10.58 11.55
C PRO A 183 -20.68 -9.86 10.69
N GLU A 184 -20.17 -10.47 9.62
CA GLU A 184 -19.03 -9.96 8.84
C GLU A 184 -19.35 -8.62 8.15
N ALA A 185 -20.57 -8.48 7.62
CA ALA A 185 -21.00 -7.23 6.97
C ALA A 185 -20.92 -6.01 7.91
N GLN A 186 -21.13 -6.21 9.22
CA GLN A 186 -21.07 -5.14 10.22
C GLN A 186 -19.65 -4.62 10.48
N PHE A 187 -18.62 -5.36 10.08
CA PHE A 187 -17.26 -4.86 10.19
C PHE A 187 -16.96 -3.73 9.19
N ILE A 188 -17.67 -3.65 8.06
CA ILE A 188 -17.40 -2.63 7.03
C ILE A 188 -17.59 -1.20 7.58
N PRO A 189 -18.73 -0.83 8.19
CA PRO A 189 -18.88 0.49 8.81
C PRO A 189 -17.87 0.73 9.95
N MET A 190 -17.50 -0.31 10.68
CA MET A 190 -16.52 -0.23 11.75
C MET A 190 -15.13 0.12 11.20
N LEU A 191 -14.68 -0.58 10.16
CA LEU A 191 -13.40 -0.33 9.50
C LEU A 191 -13.30 1.09 8.94
N LEU A 192 -14.38 1.61 8.33
CA LEU A 192 -14.42 2.98 7.80
C LEU A 192 -14.31 4.06 8.90
N ARG A 193 -14.70 3.76 10.13
CA ARG A 193 -14.56 4.68 11.28
C ARG A 193 -13.17 4.62 11.92
N MET A 194 -12.39 3.57 11.67
CA MET A 194 -11.05 3.43 12.27
C MET A 194 -10.10 4.50 11.77
N ARG A 195 -9.27 5.00 12.69
CA ARG A 195 -8.17 5.92 12.41
C ARG A 195 -6.91 5.39 13.09
N TYR A 196 -5.75 5.85 12.66
CA TYR A 196 -4.48 5.42 13.28
C TYR A 196 -4.47 5.66 14.79
N GLU A 197 -5.01 6.80 15.24
CA GLU A 197 -5.05 7.18 16.65
C GLU A 197 -6.03 6.35 17.48
N THR A 198 -7.08 5.82 16.86
CA THR A 198 -8.19 5.12 17.55
C THR A 198 -8.29 3.64 17.23
N MET A 199 -7.47 3.10 16.32
CA MET A 199 -7.57 1.70 15.90
C MET A 199 -7.31 0.70 17.05
N HIS A 200 -6.63 1.11 18.11
CA HIS A 200 -6.37 0.29 19.29
C HIS A 200 -7.64 -0.02 20.11
N ILE A 201 -8.71 0.77 19.94
CA ILE A 201 -10.01 0.56 20.59
C ILE A 201 -10.73 -0.65 19.98
N PHE A 202 -10.40 -0.99 18.73
CA PHE A 202 -11.01 -2.10 18.01
C PHE A 202 -10.19 -3.38 18.25
N HIS A 203 -10.73 -4.24 19.11
CA HIS A 203 -10.07 -5.48 19.52
C HIS A 203 -10.40 -6.62 18.56
N PHE A 204 -9.53 -6.85 17.58
CA PHE A 204 -9.59 -8.02 16.72
C PHE A 204 -8.55 -9.06 17.19
N ASN A 205 -8.92 -10.33 17.22
CA ASN A 205 -7.93 -11.41 17.33
C ASN A 205 -7.23 -11.64 15.98
N GLY A 206 -6.21 -12.52 15.93
CA GLY A 206 -5.44 -12.79 14.70
C GLY A 206 -6.32 -13.28 13.55
N GLU A 207 -7.21 -14.25 13.85
CA GLU A 207 -8.12 -14.83 12.85
C GLU A 207 -9.07 -13.78 12.26
N GLN A 208 -9.65 -12.92 13.10
CA GLN A 208 -10.51 -11.82 12.64
C GLN A 208 -9.76 -10.83 11.78
N ARG A 209 -8.51 -10.45 12.14
CA ARG A 209 -7.70 -9.56 11.30
C ARG A 209 -7.41 -10.17 9.93
N THR A 210 -7.03 -11.44 9.91
CA THR A 210 -6.78 -12.18 8.67
C THR A 210 -8.03 -12.24 7.80
N GLN A 211 -9.17 -12.55 8.37
CA GLN A 211 -10.45 -12.61 7.66
C GLN A 211 -10.83 -11.23 7.07
N LEU A 212 -10.72 -10.16 7.88
CA LEU A 212 -10.97 -8.79 7.42
C LEU A 212 -10.03 -8.38 6.30
N LEU A 213 -8.75 -8.76 6.39
CA LEU A 213 -7.77 -8.49 5.36
C LEU A 213 -8.11 -9.21 4.04
N HIS A 214 -8.57 -10.46 4.11
CA HIS A 214 -9.05 -11.20 2.94
C HIS A 214 -10.28 -10.54 2.30
N HIS A 215 -11.25 -10.07 3.09
CA HIS A 215 -12.42 -9.36 2.57
C HIS A 215 -12.03 -8.05 1.88
N ILE A 216 -11.13 -7.27 2.50
CA ILE A 216 -10.60 -6.04 1.90
C ILE A 216 -9.87 -6.36 0.58
N ASN A 217 -9.02 -7.39 0.57
CA ASN A 217 -8.29 -7.77 -0.64
C ASN A 217 -9.25 -8.24 -1.75
N THR A 218 -10.28 -9.03 -1.43
CA THR A 218 -11.33 -9.42 -2.37
C THR A 218 -12.06 -8.20 -2.93
N TYR A 219 -12.41 -7.24 -2.08
CA TYR A 219 -13.02 -5.99 -2.49
C TYR A 219 -12.14 -5.24 -3.52
N TYR A 220 -10.86 -5.08 -3.23
CA TYR A 220 -9.93 -4.45 -4.16
C TYR A 220 -9.80 -5.19 -5.49
N ARG A 221 -9.79 -6.52 -5.47
CA ARG A 221 -9.72 -7.35 -6.71
C ARG A 221 -10.97 -7.20 -7.58
N LEU A 222 -12.12 -6.94 -6.97
CA LEU A 222 -13.38 -6.70 -7.70
C LEU A 222 -13.46 -5.29 -8.30
N HIS A 223 -12.80 -4.30 -7.69
CA HIS A 223 -12.89 -2.90 -8.09
C HIS A 223 -11.68 -2.37 -8.85
N LEU A 224 -10.51 -3.01 -8.76
CA LEU A 224 -9.30 -2.63 -9.49
C LEU A 224 -8.95 -3.69 -10.53
N GLU A 225 -8.90 -3.28 -11.79
CA GLU A 225 -8.54 -4.17 -12.89
C GLU A 225 -7.11 -4.68 -12.75
N GLY A 226 -6.94 -6.00 -12.90
CA GLY A 226 -5.62 -6.65 -12.88
C GLY A 226 -4.95 -6.75 -11.51
N MET A 227 -5.70 -6.55 -10.40
CA MET A 227 -5.19 -6.80 -9.05
C MET A 227 -5.03 -8.32 -8.82
N PRO A 228 -3.80 -8.85 -8.61
CA PRO A 228 -3.56 -10.28 -8.43
C PRO A 228 -3.82 -10.73 -6.99
N GLU A 229 -3.67 -12.03 -6.74
CA GLU A 229 -3.45 -12.52 -5.38
C GLU A 229 -2.08 -12.11 -4.89
N LEU A 230 -2.03 -11.62 -3.64
CA LEU A 230 -0.81 -11.11 -3.04
C LEU A 230 -0.08 -12.20 -2.28
N LYS A 231 1.19 -12.41 -2.58
CA LYS A 231 2.03 -13.43 -1.93
C LYS A 231 2.34 -13.08 -0.47
N SER A 232 2.47 -11.79 -0.16
CA SER A 232 2.75 -11.31 1.19
C SER A 232 1.56 -11.35 2.13
N LEU A 233 0.35 -11.61 1.61
CA LEU A 233 -0.86 -11.71 2.43
C LEU A 233 -0.79 -12.91 3.38
N ASP A 234 -0.36 -14.07 2.88
CA ASP A 234 -0.20 -15.28 3.69
C ASP A 234 0.88 -15.07 4.77
N VAL A 235 2.01 -14.47 4.38
CA VAL A 235 3.10 -14.15 5.33
C VAL A 235 2.62 -13.20 6.42
N LEU A 236 1.84 -12.17 6.06
CA LEU A 236 1.30 -11.24 7.04
C LEU A 236 0.32 -11.92 8.00
N SER A 237 -0.49 -12.84 7.49
CA SER A 237 -1.46 -13.61 8.29
C SER A 237 -0.79 -14.54 9.32
N GLU A 238 0.42 -15.05 9.04
CA GLU A 238 1.21 -15.86 9.98
C GLU A 238 1.84 -15.03 11.11
N VAL A 239 2.01 -13.73 10.89
CA VAL A 239 2.68 -12.81 11.84
C VAL A 239 1.68 -12.22 12.85
N PHE A 240 0.40 -12.15 12.53
CA PHE A 240 -0.69 -11.51 13.29
C PHE A 240 -1.82 -12.45 13.65
#